data_fc097069ee5023739e126b25e6fd5689
#
_entry.id   fc097069ee5023739e126b25e6fd5689
#
_cell.length_a   1.000
_cell.length_b   1.000
_cell.length_c   1.000
_cell.angle_alpha   90.00
_cell.angle_beta   90.00
_cell.angle_gamma   90.00
#
_symmetry.space_group_name_H-M   'P 1'
#
loop_
_entity.id
_entity.type
_entity.pdbx_description
1 polymer ?
#
loop_
_entity_poly.entity_id
_entity_poly.type
_entity_poly.pdbx_seq_one_letter_code
_entity_poly.pdbx_strand_id
1 'polypeptide(L)'
;MVKEETWSISIQRARSFFRNQEDVAEEGINDFTCGTCRIHLAELKPKGMGVWAAKRIQVRMEGNDTDVENIYHRYFIQFLSAGG
;
A
#
# COMPACT_ATOMS: atom_id res chain seq x y z
N MET A 1 -10.92 1.71 -12.20
CA MET A 1 -11.09 1.07 -10.88
C MET A 1 -10.36 1.86 -9.82
N VAL A 2 -10.95 1.94 -8.64
CA VAL A 2 -10.29 2.52 -7.46
C VAL A 2 -10.41 1.52 -6.33
N LYS A 3 -9.28 1.21 -5.68
CA LYS A 3 -9.27 0.44 -4.43
C LYS A 3 -8.68 1.32 -3.34
N GLU A 4 -9.39 1.39 -2.23
CA GLU A 4 -8.94 2.18 -1.09
C GLU A 4 -9.19 1.37 0.17
N GLU A 5 -8.11 1.02 0.87
CA GLU A 5 -8.20 0.12 2.03
C GLU A 5 -7.28 0.59 3.15
N THR A 6 -7.66 0.23 4.36
CA THR A 6 -6.83 0.45 5.54
C THR A 6 -6.12 -0.85 5.90
N TRP A 7 -4.80 -0.76 6.10
CA TRP A 7 -3.98 -1.91 6.47
C TRP A 7 -3.22 -1.62 7.76
N SER A 8 -3.11 -2.63 8.61
CA SER A 8 -2.42 -2.52 9.90
C SER A 8 -0.94 -2.89 9.75
N ILE A 9 -0.24 -2.11 8.93
CA ILE A 9 1.21 -2.26 8.71
C ILE A 9 1.85 -0.89 8.79
N SER A 10 3.18 -0.86 8.94
CA SER A 10 3.90 0.41 8.91
C SER A 10 4.01 0.92 7.48
N ILE A 11 4.05 2.24 7.33
CA ILE A 11 4.20 2.86 6.01
C ILE A 11 5.56 2.52 5.39
N GLN A 12 6.59 2.33 6.22
CA GLN A 12 7.92 1.96 5.73
C GLN A 12 7.90 0.59 5.05
N ARG A 13 7.16 -0.36 5.59
CA ARG A 13 7.05 -1.70 4.99
C ARG A 13 6.34 -1.63 3.65
N ALA A 14 5.27 -0.84 3.57
CA ALA A 14 4.55 -0.66 2.32
C ALA A 14 5.44 0.01 1.26
N ARG A 15 6.16 1.05 1.64
CA ARG A 15 7.10 1.72 0.72
C ARG A 15 8.16 0.75 0.21
N SER A 16 8.75 -0.04 1.10
CA SER A 16 9.77 -1.01 0.71
C SER A 16 9.23 -2.01 -0.30
N PHE A 17 8.02 -2.47 -0.09
CA PHE A 17 7.39 -3.39 -1.02
C PHE A 17 7.30 -2.77 -2.42
N PHE A 18 6.76 -1.56 -2.53
CA PHE A 18 6.59 -0.93 -3.85
C PHE A 18 7.93 -0.58 -4.49
N ARG A 19 8.91 -0.13 -3.72
CA ARG A 19 10.24 0.17 -4.24
C ARG A 19 10.94 -1.06 -4.80
N ASN A 20 10.65 -2.23 -4.27
CA ASN A 20 11.29 -3.47 -4.70
C ASN A 20 10.62 -4.11 -5.92
N GLN A 21 9.52 -3.55 -6.41
CA GLN A 21 8.87 -4.05 -7.62
C GLN A 21 9.51 -3.40 -8.84
N GLU A 22 9.99 -4.22 -9.77
CA GLU A 22 10.72 -3.74 -10.95
C GLU A 22 9.86 -2.83 -11.85
N ASP A 23 8.57 -3.11 -11.92
CA ASP A 23 7.63 -2.39 -12.77
C ASP A 23 6.93 -1.23 -12.08
N VAL A 24 7.38 -0.87 -10.89
CA VAL A 24 6.83 0.25 -10.12
C VAL A 24 7.83 1.41 -10.12
N ALA A 25 7.34 2.60 -10.47
CA ALA A 25 8.12 3.83 -10.41
C ALA A 25 7.72 4.61 -9.16
N GLU A 26 8.71 5.18 -8.49
CA GLU A 26 8.49 6.05 -7.34
C GLU A 26 8.32 7.48 -7.81
N GLU A 27 7.16 8.08 -7.54
CA GLU A 27 6.83 9.44 -7.98
C GLU A 27 6.97 10.47 -6.86
N GLY A 28 6.89 10.03 -5.63
CA GLY A 28 7.04 10.87 -4.45
C GLY A 28 7.29 9.99 -3.24
N ILE A 29 7.35 10.58 -2.05
CA ILE A 29 7.65 9.81 -0.85
C ILE A 29 6.59 8.74 -0.57
N ASN A 30 5.33 9.03 -0.90
CA ASN A 30 4.21 8.12 -0.67
C ASN A 30 3.44 7.82 -1.95
N ASP A 31 4.00 8.12 -3.12
CA ASP A 31 3.32 8.00 -4.39
C ASP A 31 4.13 7.12 -5.34
N PHE A 32 3.44 6.17 -5.97
CA PHE A 32 4.05 5.20 -6.88
C PHE A 32 3.14 5.01 -8.08
N THR A 33 3.72 4.57 -9.18
CA THR A 33 2.94 4.21 -10.38
C THR A 33 3.36 2.84 -10.89
N CYS A 34 2.38 2.10 -11.40
CA CYS A 34 2.59 0.81 -12.04
C CYS A 34 1.65 0.73 -13.24
N GLY A 35 2.19 0.93 -14.45
CA GLY A 35 1.34 1.07 -15.63
C GLY A 35 0.43 2.27 -15.49
N THR A 36 -0.88 2.07 -15.61
CA THR A 36 -1.86 3.13 -15.40
C THR A 36 -2.23 3.32 -13.93
N CYS A 37 -1.79 2.41 -13.06
CA CYS A 37 -2.16 2.43 -11.66
C CYS A 37 -1.34 3.46 -10.91
N ARG A 38 -2.02 4.36 -10.21
CA ARG A 38 -1.42 5.29 -9.26
C ARG A 38 -1.66 4.75 -7.86
N ILE A 39 -0.61 4.74 -7.06
CA ILE A 39 -0.65 4.23 -5.70
C ILE A 39 -0.29 5.36 -4.76
N HIS A 40 -1.15 5.62 -3.80
CA HIS A 40 -0.90 6.63 -2.77
C HIS A 40 -1.02 5.99 -1.39
N LEU A 41 -0.03 6.24 -0.55
CA LEU A 41 0.00 5.76 0.82
C LEU A 41 -0.19 6.94 1.77
N ALA A 42 -1.02 6.75 2.79
CA ALA A 42 -1.22 7.76 3.82
C ALA A 42 -1.15 7.11 5.19
N GLU A 43 -0.35 7.68 6.06
CA GLU A 43 -0.25 7.21 7.44
C GLU A 43 -1.45 7.72 8.22
N LEU A 44 -2.16 6.81 8.88
CA LEU A 44 -3.33 7.16 9.68
C LEU A 44 -2.92 7.28 11.15
N LYS A 45 -3.72 8.01 11.94
CA LYS A 45 -3.51 8.08 13.37
C LYS A 45 -3.64 6.68 13.96
N PRO A 46 -2.73 6.28 14.85
CA PRO A 46 -2.82 4.96 15.48
C PRO A 46 -4.15 4.82 16.23
N LYS A 47 -4.74 3.64 16.12
CA LYS A 47 -5.94 3.31 16.87
C LYS A 47 -5.52 2.61 18.15
N GLY A 48 -6.08 3.05 19.27
CA GLY A 48 -5.71 2.53 20.58
C GLY A 48 -5.00 3.59 21.40
N MET A 49 -4.61 3.24 22.62
CA MET A 49 -3.98 4.15 23.54
C MET A 49 -2.67 3.58 24.08
N GLY A 50 -1.68 4.46 24.24
CA GLY A 50 -0.41 4.09 24.82
C GLY A 50 0.35 3.07 23.97
N VAL A 51 0.91 2.08 24.62
CA VAL A 51 1.75 1.07 23.97
C VAL A 51 0.99 0.13 23.05
N TRP A 52 -0.33 0.14 23.13
CA TRP A 52 -1.18 -0.72 22.32
C TRP A 52 -1.65 -0.06 21.02
N ALA A 53 -1.17 1.15 20.74
CA ALA A 53 -1.53 1.84 19.51
C ALA A 53 -0.93 1.12 18.30
N ALA A 54 -1.78 0.64 17.40
CA ALA A 54 -1.35 -0.07 16.20
C ALA A 54 -1.13 0.91 15.05
N LYS A 55 -0.03 0.74 14.33
CA LYS A 55 0.23 1.51 13.12
C LYS A 55 -0.74 1.10 12.04
N ARG A 56 -1.29 2.09 11.33
CA ARG A 56 -2.23 1.86 10.24
C ARG A 56 -1.93 2.80 9.09
N ILE A 57 -2.14 2.32 7.90
CA ILE A 57 -2.02 3.14 6.70
C ILE A 57 -3.25 2.99 5.83
N GLN A 58 -3.51 3.99 5.01
CA GLN A 58 -4.49 3.89 3.95
C GLN A 58 -3.73 3.70 2.63
N VAL A 59 -4.16 2.72 1.85
CA VAL A 59 -3.60 2.44 0.54
C VAL A 59 -4.66 2.73 -0.50
N ARG A 60 -4.36 3.64 -1.42
CA ARG A 60 -5.26 3.95 -2.52
C ARG A 60 -4.60 3.61 -3.84
N MET A 61 -5.29 2.82 -4.65
CA MET A 61 -4.83 2.43 -5.98
C MET A 61 -5.90 2.82 -6.99
N GLU A 62 -5.51 3.51 -8.06
CA GLU A 62 -6.43 4.00 -9.07
C GLU A 62 -5.80 3.84 -10.45
N GLY A 63 -6.54 3.25 -11.38
CA GLY A 63 -6.09 3.02 -12.73
C GLY A 63 -7.06 2.09 -13.45
N ASN A 64 -6.63 1.49 -14.58
CA ASN A 64 -7.46 0.50 -15.23
C ASN A 64 -7.52 -0.79 -14.39
N ASP A 65 -8.53 -1.61 -14.65
CA ASP A 65 -8.81 -2.78 -13.82
C ASP A 65 -7.63 -3.75 -13.80
N THR A 66 -7.03 -4.00 -14.96
CA THR A 66 -5.92 -4.96 -15.07
C THR A 66 -4.72 -4.54 -14.24
N ASP A 67 -4.32 -3.27 -14.36
CA ASP A 67 -3.14 -2.76 -13.66
C ASP A 67 -3.38 -2.71 -12.15
N VAL A 68 -4.56 -2.24 -11.73
CA VAL A 68 -4.88 -2.18 -10.30
C VAL A 68 -4.92 -3.57 -9.69
N GLU A 69 -5.61 -4.50 -10.34
CA GLU A 69 -5.72 -5.87 -9.82
C GLU A 69 -4.36 -6.57 -9.74
N ASN A 70 -3.48 -6.34 -10.73
CA ASN A 70 -2.16 -6.92 -10.76
C ASN A 70 -1.32 -6.49 -9.56
N ILE A 71 -1.17 -5.19 -9.35
CA ILE A 71 -0.34 -4.70 -8.24
C ILE A 71 -1.01 -4.94 -6.89
N TYR A 72 -2.33 -4.84 -6.82
CA TYR A 72 -3.06 -5.11 -5.60
C TYR A 72 -2.89 -6.57 -5.16
N HIS A 73 -2.97 -7.50 -6.10
CA HIS A 73 -2.82 -8.93 -5.80
C HIS A 73 -1.44 -9.22 -5.21
N ARG A 74 -0.39 -8.64 -5.79
CA ARG A 74 0.98 -8.81 -5.27
C ARG A 74 1.13 -8.23 -3.86
N TYR A 75 0.57 -7.06 -3.65
CA TYR A 75 0.56 -6.40 -2.34
C TYR A 75 -0.20 -7.24 -1.31
N PHE A 76 -1.38 -7.70 -1.68
CA PHE A 76 -2.24 -8.49 -0.81
C PHE A 76 -1.55 -9.78 -0.36
N ILE A 77 -0.97 -10.52 -1.28
CA ILE A 77 -0.26 -11.76 -0.95
C ILE A 77 0.92 -11.49 -0.01
N GLN A 78 1.68 -10.46 -0.29
CA GLN A 78 2.85 -10.12 0.51
C GLN A 78 2.48 -9.84 1.97
N PHE A 79 1.45 -9.06 2.20
CA PHE A 79 1.12 -8.62 3.55
C PHE A 79 0.08 -9.46 4.25
N LEU A 80 -0.75 -10.18 3.51
CA LEU A 80 -1.67 -11.13 4.12
C LEU A 80 -0.91 -12.27 4.79
N SER A 81 0.05 -12.85 4.08
CA SER A 81 0.82 -13.97 4.63
C SER A 81 1.77 -13.53 5.74
N ALA A 82 2.31 -12.31 5.65
CA ALA A 82 3.23 -11.78 6.67
C ALA A 82 2.48 -11.25 7.89
N GLY A 83 1.24 -10.82 7.72
CA GLY A 83 0.44 -10.26 8.79
C GLY A 83 -0.42 -11.28 9.51
N GLY A 84 -0.36 -12.51 9.03
CA GLY A 84 -1.14 -13.60 9.61
C GLY A 84 -0.81 -13.91 11.04
#